data_212a6f50d56e8fc8303817a2c7f6c4d1
#
_entry.id   212a6f50d56e8fc8303817a2c7f6c4d1
#
_cell.length_a   1.000
_cell.length_b   1.000
_cell.length_c   1.000
_cell.angle_alpha   90.00
_cell.angle_beta   90.00
_cell.angle_gamma   90.00
#
_symmetry.space_group_name_H-M   'P 1'
#
loop_
_entity.id
_entity.type
_entity.pdbx_description
1 polymer ?
#
loop_
_entity_poly.entity_id
_entity_poly.type
_entity_poly.pdbx_seq_one_letter_code
_entity_poly.pdbx_strand_id
1 'polypeptide(L)'
;KDAIHKKFIDGCLEKNIARSEAQSLWEKFEYFSGYGFNKSHAVAYSLISYQCAWLLTYYEPEWVSAFLSREPEKKKENAINIAKALGYSIQPVDVNTSGRVWEIGEDNKTLIQPLTGIKGFGDAAMDQVLNNRPFENIDDLLFREEVVYSKLNKKCLDALCRAGALDGLVDDRFTGRKHFWSASVVDRPKTKKKFDENIDLYRGEGDFSEEEIIQFQTDLTGVFPMSLVVGPEMIQDLRDKYIPPISEFDEGLQICWFIPRKIIPKKTKKGKDYWILEVIDSNNET
;
A
#
# COMPACT_ATOMS: atom_id res chain seq x y z
N LYS A 1 -8.07 -32.89 -29.58
CA LYS A 1 -8.46 -33.98 -28.68
C LYS A 1 -8.47 -35.30 -29.44
N ASP A 2 -9.18 -35.41 -30.54
CA ASP A 2 -9.38 -36.63 -31.31
C ASP A 2 -8.06 -37.22 -31.89
N ALA A 3 -7.16 -36.34 -32.36
CA ALA A 3 -5.85 -36.80 -32.86
C ALA A 3 -4.98 -37.46 -31.77
N ILE A 4 -5.05 -36.96 -30.54
CA ILE A 4 -4.30 -37.52 -29.40
C ILE A 4 -4.95 -38.85 -28.94
N HIS A 5 -6.29 -38.90 -28.90
CA HIS A 5 -7.03 -40.12 -28.63
C HIS A 5 -6.64 -41.24 -29.59
N LYS A 6 -6.71 -40.96 -30.90
CA LYS A 6 -6.32 -41.91 -31.95
C LYS A 6 -4.88 -42.42 -31.74
N LYS A 7 -3.94 -41.48 -31.54
CA LYS A 7 -2.54 -41.84 -31.31
C LYS A 7 -2.34 -42.70 -30.05
N PHE A 8 -3.09 -42.47 -29.02
CA PHE A 8 -3.06 -43.25 -27.78
C PHE A 8 -3.57 -44.68 -28.03
N ILE A 9 -4.75 -44.81 -28.67
CA ILE A 9 -5.33 -46.13 -28.98
C ILE A 9 -4.41 -46.94 -29.90
N ASP A 10 -3.90 -46.32 -30.98
CA ASP A 10 -3.00 -46.97 -31.90
C ASP A 10 -1.73 -47.48 -31.20
N GLY A 11 -1.13 -46.66 -30.34
CA GLY A 11 0.05 -47.05 -29.57
C GLY A 11 -0.21 -48.17 -28.54
N CYS A 12 -1.42 -48.25 -28.00
CA CYS A 12 -1.86 -49.36 -27.12
C CYS A 12 -1.97 -50.67 -27.93
N LEU A 13 -2.57 -50.59 -29.11
CA LEU A 13 -2.70 -51.77 -30.01
C LEU A 13 -1.35 -52.30 -30.46
N GLU A 14 -0.39 -51.44 -30.77
CA GLU A 14 1.01 -51.83 -31.12
C GLU A 14 1.68 -52.61 -29.97
N LYS A 15 1.29 -52.36 -28.74
CA LYS A 15 1.80 -53.04 -27.54
C LYS A 15 0.94 -54.23 -27.10
N ASN A 16 0.07 -54.75 -27.98
CA ASN A 16 -0.84 -55.88 -27.74
C ASN A 16 -1.83 -55.65 -26.60
N ILE A 17 -2.19 -54.39 -26.29
CA ILE A 17 -3.27 -54.07 -25.36
C ILE A 17 -4.57 -54.11 -26.16
N ALA A 18 -5.57 -54.78 -25.61
CA ALA A 18 -6.88 -54.89 -26.29
C ALA A 18 -7.52 -53.50 -26.44
N ARG A 19 -8.19 -53.28 -27.57
CA ARG A 19 -8.83 -51.96 -27.86
C ARG A 19 -9.85 -51.53 -26.77
N SER A 20 -10.57 -52.50 -26.21
CA SER A 20 -11.51 -52.24 -25.11
C SER A 20 -10.83 -51.75 -23.82
N GLU A 21 -9.64 -52.30 -23.54
CA GLU A 21 -8.86 -51.86 -22.38
C GLU A 21 -8.24 -50.51 -22.62
N ALA A 22 -7.71 -50.25 -23.84
CA ALA A 22 -7.18 -48.95 -24.23
C ALA A 22 -8.29 -47.85 -24.15
N GLN A 23 -9.49 -48.17 -24.61
CA GLN A 23 -10.63 -47.26 -24.56
C GLN A 23 -11.06 -46.98 -23.09
N SER A 24 -11.14 -47.97 -22.26
CA SER A 24 -11.47 -47.82 -20.83
C SER A 24 -10.40 -46.96 -20.09
N LEU A 25 -9.12 -47.15 -20.46
CA LEU A 25 -8.03 -46.32 -19.93
C LEU A 25 -8.14 -44.88 -20.39
N TRP A 26 -8.50 -44.63 -21.66
CA TRP A 26 -8.69 -43.29 -22.19
C TRP A 26 -9.86 -42.57 -21.49
N GLU A 27 -10.96 -43.24 -21.28
CA GLU A 27 -12.10 -42.65 -20.56
C GLU A 27 -11.75 -42.25 -19.11
N LYS A 28 -10.90 -43.07 -18.44
CA LYS A 28 -10.37 -42.71 -17.13
C LYS A 28 -9.44 -41.46 -17.22
N PHE A 29 -8.61 -41.36 -18.25
CA PHE A 29 -7.79 -40.16 -18.45
C PHE A 29 -8.63 -38.94 -18.78
N GLU A 30 -9.67 -39.05 -19.60
CA GLU A 30 -10.61 -37.96 -19.89
C GLU A 30 -11.32 -37.47 -18.62
N TYR A 31 -11.84 -38.42 -17.84
CA TYR A 31 -12.45 -38.10 -16.54
C TYR A 31 -11.45 -37.41 -15.61
N PHE A 32 -10.23 -37.91 -15.53
CA PHE A 32 -9.16 -37.36 -14.70
C PHE A 32 -8.68 -35.99 -15.19
N SER A 33 -8.55 -35.81 -16.51
CA SER A 33 -8.09 -34.52 -17.09
C SER A 33 -9.12 -33.40 -16.97
N GLY A 34 -10.41 -33.71 -16.87
CA GLY A 34 -11.49 -32.75 -16.65
C GLY A 34 -11.61 -32.30 -15.18
N TYR A 35 -11.30 -33.20 -14.23
CA TYR A 35 -11.45 -32.96 -12.79
C TYR A 35 -10.27 -33.53 -11.97
N GLY A 36 -9.18 -33.90 -12.61
CA GLY A 36 -8.02 -34.56 -12.00
C GLY A 36 -7.20 -33.60 -11.16
N PHE A 37 -7.77 -33.18 -10.04
CA PHE A 37 -7.06 -32.37 -9.07
C PHE A 37 -6.62 -33.25 -7.88
N ASN A 38 -5.40 -33.03 -7.39
CA ASN A 38 -4.90 -33.77 -6.25
C ASN A 38 -5.78 -33.55 -5.02
N LYS A 39 -6.47 -34.60 -4.55
CA LYS A 39 -7.42 -34.53 -3.43
C LYS A 39 -6.76 -33.98 -2.16
N SER A 40 -5.53 -34.41 -1.85
CA SER A 40 -4.81 -33.93 -0.66
C SER A 40 -4.49 -32.43 -0.76
N HIS A 41 -4.13 -31.95 -1.96
CA HIS A 41 -3.95 -30.53 -2.20
C HIS A 41 -5.26 -29.75 -2.04
N ALA A 42 -6.36 -30.24 -2.62
CA ALA A 42 -7.67 -29.62 -2.48
C ALA A 42 -8.11 -29.54 -1.00
N VAL A 43 -7.95 -30.62 -0.24
CA VAL A 43 -8.28 -30.65 1.19
C VAL A 43 -7.42 -29.65 1.98
N ALA A 44 -6.09 -29.63 1.75
CA ALA A 44 -5.20 -28.72 2.45
C ALA A 44 -5.56 -27.25 2.20
N TYR A 45 -5.78 -26.87 0.94
CA TYR A 45 -6.16 -25.49 0.59
C TYR A 45 -7.56 -25.13 1.09
N SER A 46 -8.51 -26.08 1.07
CA SER A 46 -9.85 -25.84 1.62
C SER A 46 -9.82 -25.60 3.13
N LEU A 47 -8.96 -26.30 3.86
CA LEU A 47 -8.77 -26.06 5.29
C LEU A 47 -8.19 -24.67 5.57
N ILE A 48 -7.16 -24.28 4.82
CA ILE A 48 -6.55 -22.93 4.94
C ILE A 48 -7.59 -21.85 4.59
N SER A 49 -8.32 -22.02 3.48
CA SER A 49 -9.37 -21.07 3.06
C SER A 49 -10.48 -20.96 4.11
N TYR A 50 -10.89 -22.06 4.71
CA TYR A 50 -11.86 -22.05 5.80
C TYR A 50 -11.33 -21.30 7.03
N GLN A 51 -10.08 -21.55 7.43
CA GLN A 51 -9.45 -20.85 8.55
C GLN A 51 -9.36 -19.34 8.29
N CYS A 52 -8.97 -18.93 7.08
CA CYS A 52 -8.93 -17.51 6.69
C CYS A 52 -10.33 -16.87 6.75
N ALA A 53 -11.35 -17.55 6.21
CA ALA A 53 -12.73 -17.06 6.25
C ALA A 53 -13.26 -16.97 7.69
N TRP A 54 -12.92 -17.94 8.53
CA TRP A 54 -13.30 -17.95 9.95
C TRP A 54 -12.64 -16.78 10.70
N LEU A 55 -11.33 -16.54 10.50
CA LEU A 55 -10.63 -15.43 11.10
C LEU A 55 -11.21 -14.09 10.63
N LEU A 56 -11.46 -13.94 9.33
CA LEU A 56 -12.07 -12.72 8.78
C LEU A 56 -13.49 -12.48 9.36
N THR A 57 -14.24 -13.56 9.69
CA THR A 57 -15.59 -13.40 10.23
C THR A 57 -15.61 -13.03 11.72
N TYR A 58 -14.70 -13.58 12.52
CA TYR A 58 -14.74 -13.44 13.98
C TYR A 58 -13.64 -12.54 14.55
N TYR A 59 -12.57 -12.28 13.78
CA TYR A 59 -11.41 -11.48 14.15
C TYR A 59 -10.99 -10.61 12.96
N GLU A 60 -11.97 -9.92 12.38
CA GLU A 60 -11.77 -9.12 11.16
C GLU A 60 -10.62 -8.11 11.30
N PRO A 61 -10.54 -7.26 12.35
CA PRO A 61 -9.48 -6.26 12.47
C PRO A 61 -8.10 -6.90 12.52
N GLU A 62 -7.91 -7.92 13.36
CA GLU A 62 -6.64 -8.61 13.51
C GLU A 62 -6.23 -9.35 12.22
N TRP A 63 -7.21 -9.94 11.53
CA TRP A 63 -6.96 -10.61 10.26
C TRP A 63 -6.53 -9.60 9.17
N VAL A 64 -7.21 -8.46 9.07
CA VAL A 64 -6.87 -7.40 8.10
C VAL A 64 -5.49 -6.81 8.40
N SER A 65 -5.17 -6.52 9.65
CA SER A 65 -3.84 -6.06 10.08
C SER A 65 -2.75 -7.07 9.70
N ALA A 66 -2.96 -8.36 10.01
CA ALA A 66 -2.01 -9.43 9.67
C ALA A 66 -1.86 -9.61 8.14
N PHE A 67 -2.96 -9.53 7.40
CA PHE A 67 -2.98 -9.58 5.94
C PHE A 67 -2.15 -8.45 5.33
N LEU A 68 -2.39 -7.20 5.72
CA LEU A 68 -1.62 -6.04 5.26
C LEU A 68 -0.13 -6.16 5.61
N SER A 69 0.19 -6.68 6.79
CA SER A 69 1.57 -6.85 7.24
C SER A 69 2.34 -7.92 6.43
N ARG A 70 1.65 -8.89 5.84
CA ARG A 70 2.25 -10.02 5.11
C ARG A 70 2.16 -9.89 3.59
N GLU A 71 1.34 -8.97 3.09
CA GLU A 71 1.18 -8.82 1.65
C GLU A 71 2.47 -8.32 0.98
N PRO A 72 2.89 -8.94 -0.13
CA PRO A 72 4.06 -8.49 -0.89
C PRO A 72 3.91 -7.05 -1.37
N GLU A 73 5.03 -6.31 -1.42
CA GLU A 73 5.07 -4.89 -1.80
C GLU A 73 4.28 -4.57 -3.08
N LYS A 74 4.40 -5.43 -4.10
CA LYS A 74 3.69 -5.25 -5.38
C LYS A 74 2.16 -5.32 -5.29
N LYS A 75 1.62 -5.88 -4.21
CA LYS A 75 0.19 -6.04 -3.99
C LYS A 75 -0.33 -5.20 -2.82
N LYS A 76 0.55 -4.46 -2.16
CA LYS A 76 0.23 -3.70 -0.95
C LYS A 76 -0.85 -2.65 -1.19
N GLU A 77 -0.77 -1.94 -2.31
CA GLU A 77 -1.78 -0.96 -2.70
C GLU A 77 -3.18 -1.60 -2.82
N ASN A 78 -3.28 -2.73 -3.53
CA ASN A 78 -4.53 -3.47 -3.64
C ASN A 78 -5.04 -3.99 -2.28
N ALA A 79 -4.14 -4.45 -1.40
CA ALA A 79 -4.51 -4.89 -0.06
C ALA A 79 -5.07 -3.74 0.79
N ILE A 80 -4.49 -2.55 0.69
CA ILE A 80 -4.98 -1.33 1.34
C ILE A 80 -6.37 -0.95 0.80
N ASN A 81 -6.59 -1.06 -0.50
CA ASN A 81 -7.90 -0.78 -1.10
C ASN A 81 -8.96 -1.78 -0.61
N ILE A 82 -8.61 -3.07 -0.48
CA ILE A 82 -9.50 -4.08 0.12
C ILE A 82 -9.85 -3.71 1.58
N ALA A 83 -8.86 -3.30 2.38
CA ALA A 83 -9.10 -2.88 3.76
C ALA A 83 -10.03 -1.66 3.82
N LYS A 84 -9.85 -0.67 2.94
CA LYS A 84 -10.75 0.49 2.84
C LYS A 84 -12.16 0.10 2.41
N ALA A 85 -12.32 -0.82 1.46
CA ALA A 85 -13.62 -1.35 1.05
C ALA A 85 -14.34 -2.11 2.19
N LEU A 86 -13.60 -2.68 3.14
CA LEU A 86 -14.14 -3.25 4.38
C LEU A 86 -14.49 -2.18 5.43
N GLY A 87 -14.30 -0.91 5.13
CA GLY A 87 -14.65 0.22 5.99
C GLY A 87 -13.55 0.66 6.96
N TYR A 88 -12.30 0.24 6.72
CA TYR A 88 -11.16 0.70 7.52
C TYR A 88 -10.65 2.05 7.03
N SER A 89 -10.37 2.96 7.97
CA SER A 89 -9.56 4.15 7.73
C SER A 89 -8.08 3.83 7.88
N ILE A 90 -7.23 4.58 7.16
CA ILE A 90 -5.78 4.42 7.25
C ILE A 90 -5.20 5.66 7.93
N GLN A 91 -4.61 5.47 9.10
CA GLN A 91 -3.80 6.51 9.75
C GLN A 91 -2.41 6.53 9.12
N PRO A 92 -1.95 7.70 8.63
CA PRO A 92 -0.60 7.86 8.10
C PRO A 92 0.49 7.48 9.11
N VAL A 93 1.71 7.27 8.61
CA VAL A 93 2.87 7.02 9.46
C VAL A 93 3.17 8.20 10.37
N ASP A 94 3.49 7.90 11.64
CA ASP A 94 3.88 8.87 12.64
C ASP A 94 4.90 8.26 13.61
N VAL A 95 5.94 9.00 13.97
CA VAL A 95 7.04 8.47 14.81
C VAL A 95 6.61 8.04 16.19
N ASN A 96 5.55 8.65 16.73
CA ASN A 96 5.06 8.38 18.08
C ASN A 96 4.05 7.24 18.15
N THR A 97 3.30 7.01 17.06
CA THR A 97 2.19 6.05 17.06
C THR A 97 2.47 4.79 16.21
N SER A 98 3.19 4.92 15.11
CA SER A 98 3.42 3.80 14.17
C SER A 98 4.38 2.74 14.73
N GLY A 99 3.99 1.47 14.66
CA GLY A 99 4.82 0.32 15.05
C GLY A 99 5.65 -0.27 13.91
N ARG A 100 6.07 -1.53 14.10
CA ARG A 100 6.78 -2.32 13.07
C ARG A 100 5.84 -3.00 12.07
N VAL A 101 4.63 -3.26 12.47
CA VAL A 101 3.59 -3.92 11.69
C VAL A 101 2.37 -3.02 11.65
N TRP A 102 1.41 -3.32 10.80
CA TRP A 102 0.11 -2.67 10.85
C TRP A 102 -0.52 -2.92 12.21
N GLU A 103 -1.00 -1.89 12.85
CA GLU A 103 -1.65 -1.95 14.15
C GLU A 103 -3.09 -1.46 14.02
N ILE A 104 -3.93 -1.88 14.96
CA ILE A 104 -5.36 -1.55 14.98
C ILE A 104 -5.53 -0.44 16.03
N GLY A 105 -6.20 0.65 15.65
CA GLY A 105 -6.59 1.69 16.57
C GLY A 105 -7.64 1.22 17.59
N GLU A 106 -7.83 1.97 18.65
CA GLU A 106 -8.77 1.65 19.73
C GLU A 106 -10.23 1.54 19.25
N ASP A 107 -10.57 2.17 18.14
CA ASP A 107 -11.89 2.12 17.50
C ASP A 107 -12.16 0.83 16.71
N ASN A 108 -11.18 -0.06 16.58
CA ASN A 108 -11.19 -1.26 15.75
C ASN A 108 -11.54 -1.02 14.26
N LYS A 109 -11.42 0.22 13.79
CA LYS A 109 -11.70 0.63 12.41
C LYS A 109 -10.60 1.49 11.80
N THR A 110 -9.62 1.92 12.59
CA THR A 110 -8.44 2.61 12.13
C THR A 110 -7.26 1.64 12.06
N LEU A 111 -6.60 1.58 10.92
CA LEU A 111 -5.36 0.84 10.71
C LEU A 111 -4.19 1.80 10.68
N ILE A 112 -3.26 1.64 11.62
CA ILE A 112 -2.07 2.49 11.76
C ILE A 112 -0.97 1.95 10.85
N GLN A 113 -0.52 2.78 9.92
CA GLN A 113 0.52 2.41 8.96
C GLN A 113 1.87 2.23 9.67
N PRO A 114 2.62 1.12 9.40
CA PRO A 114 3.87 0.84 10.09
C PRO A 114 5.05 1.65 9.56
N LEU A 115 6.03 1.90 10.42
CA LEU A 115 7.31 2.51 10.03
C LEU A 115 8.11 1.65 9.03
N THR A 116 7.94 0.32 9.05
CA THR A 116 8.52 -0.60 8.05
C THR A 116 8.03 -0.34 6.64
N GLY A 117 6.88 0.34 6.49
CA GLY A 117 6.35 0.76 5.20
C GLY A 117 7.12 1.90 4.54
N ILE A 118 7.98 2.60 5.28
CA ILE A 118 8.75 3.73 4.75
C ILE A 118 10.00 3.22 4.02
N LYS A 119 10.03 3.40 2.70
CA LYS A 119 11.18 3.00 1.87
C LYS A 119 12.46 3.72 2.29
N GLY A 120 13.49 2.94 2.58
CA GLY A 120 14.80 3.45 2.97
C GLY A 120 14.96 3.76 4.46
N PHE A 121 13.94 3.52 5.28
CA PHE A 121 14.00 3.59 6.72
C PHE A 121 14.34 2.20 7.30
N GLY A 122 15.60 2.00 7.70
CA GLY A 122 16.12 0.69 8.08
C GLY A 122 15.91 0.37 9.57
N ASP A 123 16.04 -0.93 9.91
CA ASP A 123 15.78 -1.46 11.26
C ASP A 123 16.54 -0.74 12.38
N ALA A 124 17.83 -0.43 12.17
CA ALA A 124 18.63 0.24 13.20
C ALA A 124 18.13 1.65 13.55
N ALA A 125 17.59 2.37 12.57
CA ALA A 125 16.96 3.68 12.79
C ALA A 125 15.57 3.52 13.41
N MET A 126 14.85 2.51 12.99
CA MET A 126 13.53 2.16 13.55
C MET A 126 13.64 1.82 15.04
N ASP A 127 14.64 1.04 15.44
CA ASP A 127 14.92 0.76 16.86
C ASP A 127 15.18 2.03 17.67
N GLN A 128 15.87 3.03 17.07
CA GLN A 128 16.06 4.32 17.75
C GLN A 128 14.75 5.05 18.01
N VAL A 129 13.82 5.01 17.04
CA VAL A 129 12.50 5.64 17.21
C VAL A 129 11.67 4.88 18.22
N LEU A 130 11.49 3.56 18.05
CA LEU A 130 10.60 2.75 18.88
C LEU A 130 11.01 2.66 20.34
N ASN A 131 12.32 2.66 20.62
CA ASN A 131 12.83 2.53 21.98
C ASN A 131 12.88 3.86 22.74
N ASN A 132 12.83 4.99 22.03
CA ASN A 132 13.00 6.32 22.64
C ASN A 132 11.74 7.20 22.57
N ARG A 133 10.67 6.75 21.94
CA ARG A 133 9.41 7.49 21.90
C ARG A 133 8.63 7.41 23.24
N PRO A 134 7.71 8.32 23.56
CA PRO A 134 7.26 9.42 22.72
C PRO A 134 8.26 10.57 22.64
N PHE A 135 8.28 11.26 21.49
CA PHE A 135 9.00 12.51 21.29
C PHE A 135 8.04 13.68 21.46
N GLU A 136 8.41 14.65 22.28
CA GLU A 136 7.56 15.82 22.53
C GLU A 136 7.63 16.85 21.40
N ASN A 137 8.80 16.96 20.77
CA ASN A 137 9.09 17.91 19.69
C ASN A 137 10.32 17.46 18.90
N ILE A 138 10.69 18.21 17.87
CA ILE A 138 11.83 17.88 17.03
C ILE A 138 13.18 17.98 17.75
N ASP A 139 13.33 18.90 18.72
CA ASP A 139 14.56 19.02 19.52
C ASP A 139 14.81 17.71 20.29
N ASP A 140 13.74 17.14 20.83
CA ASP A 140 13.78 15.91 21.58
C ASP A 140 14.21 14.73 20.69
N LEU A 141 13.66 14.61 19.49
CA LEU A 141 14.10 13.61 18.51
C LEU A 141 15.56 13.77 18.09
N LEU A 142 16.03 15.02 17.88
CA LEU A 142 17.37 15.28 17.35
C LEU A 142 18.47 15.22 18.42
N PHE A 143 18.17 15.58 19.67
CA PHE A 143 19.17 15.83 20.72
C PHE A 143 18.99 15.02 21.99
N ARG A 144 17.99 14.14 22.06
CA ARG A 144 17.84 13.21 23.18
C ARG A 144 19.08 12.31 23.27
N GLU A 145 19.66 12.17 24.44
CA GLU A 145 20.94 11.48 24.67
C GLU A 145 20.92 10.02 24.19
N GLU A 146 19.76 9.35 24.38
CA GLU A 146 19.56 7.96 24.00
C GLU A 146 19.43 7.74 22.49
N VAL A 147 19.15 8.81 21.71
CA VAL A 147 19.02 8.73 20.24
C VAL A 147 20.41 8.83 19.60
N VAL A 148 20.91 7.71 19.12
CA VAL A 148 22.24 7.64 18.51
C VAL A 148 22.26 8.28 17.12
N TYR A 149 22.96 9.40 17.00
CA TYR A 149 23.07 10.22 15.78
C TYR A 149 23.43 9.44 14.52
N SER A 150 24.34 8.47 14.61
CA SER A 150 24.79 7.68 13.45
C SER A 150 23.76 6.63 13.00
N LYS A 151 22.93 6.14 13.91
CA LYS A 151 21.86 5.15 13.60
C LYS A 151 20.64 5.84 12.99
N LEU A 152 20.17 6.92 13.60
CA LEU A 152 19.15 7.78 13.00
C LEU A 152 19.83 8.83 12.10
N ASN A 153 20.42 8.40 11.01
CA ASN A 153 21.21 9.25 10.12
C ASN A 153 20.34 10.18 9.24
N LYS A 154 21.02 11.10 8.49
CA LYS A 154 20.36 12.06 7.61
C LYS A 154 19.37 11.39 6.63
N LYS A 155 19.76 10.27 6.01
CA LYS A 155 18.89 9.55 5.05
C LYS A 155 17.61 9.03 5.72
N CYS A 156 17.73 8.53 6.96
CA CYS A 156 16.57 8.05 7.71
C CYS A 156 15.65 9.19 8.13
N LEU A 157 16.21 10.32 8.57
CA LEU A 157 15.43 11.52 8.88
C LEU A 157 14.75 12.10 7.64
N ASP A 158 15.43 12.11 6.49
CA ASP A 158 14.86 12.53 5.20
C ASP A 158 13.64 11.67 4.84
N ALA A 159 13.76 10.34 4.96
CA ALA A 159 12.67 9.42 4.69
C ALA A 159 11.48 9.64 5.64
N LEU A 160 11.72 9.80 6.94
CA LEU A 160 10.67 10.10 7.91
C LEU A 160 9.96 11.43 7.62
N CYS A 161 10.72 12.49 7.37
CA CYS A 161 10.19 13.81 7.10
C CYS A 161 9.33 13.82 5.82
N ARG A 162 9.86 13.29 4.73
CA ARG A 162 9.16 13.28 3.44
C ARG A 162 7.97 12.32 3.41
N ALA A 163 7.99 11.26 4.23
CA ALA A 163 6.84 10.39 4.43
C ALA A 163 5.73 11.04 5.26
N GLY A 164 6.00 12.18 5.91
CA GLY A 164 5.06 12.84 6.82
C GLY A 164 5.11 12.32 8.27
N ALA A 165 6.01 11.38 8.57
CA ALA A 165 6.10 10.75 9.89
C ALA A 165 6.56 11.70 11.01
N LEU A 166 7.11 12.86 10.67
CA LEU A 166 7.53 13.92 11.61
C LEU A 166 6.57 15.10 11.68
N ASP A 167 5.44 15.05 10.98
CA ASP A 167 4.51 16.20 10.90
C ASP A 167 3.98 16.61 12.29
N GLY A 168 3.76 15.64 13.18
CA GLY A 168 3.37 15.89 14.57
C GLY A 168 4.42 16.59 15.44
N LEU A 169 5.69 16.68 14.95
CA LEU A 169 6.78 17.38 15.64
C LEU A 169 7.06 18.78 15.07
N VAL A 170 6.34 19.17 14.01
CA VAL A 170 6.43 20.52 13.43
C VAL A 170 5.68 21.50 14.35
N ASP A 171 6.36 22.56 14.77
CA ASP A 171 5.82 23.59 15.64
C ASP A 171 5.86 24.97 14.96
N ASP A 172 5.44 26.01 15.66
CA ASP A 172 5.29 27.39 15.17
C ASP A 172 6.63 28.10 14.84
N ARG A 173 7.78 27.50 15.18
CA ARG A 173 9.10 27.99 14.75
C ARG A 173 9.29 27.84 13.26
N PHE A 174 8.57 26.94 12.62
CA PHE A 174 8.71 26.63 11.20
C PHE A 174 7.59 27.26 10.38
N THR A 175 7.95 27.88 9.26
CA THR A 175 7.00 28.54 8.35
C THR A 175 6.32 27.57 7.38
N GLY A 176 6.80 26.32 7.31
CA GLY A 176 6.27 25.26 6.48
C GLY A 176 7.10 23.99 6.57
N ARG A 177 6.67 22.94 5.89
CA ARG A 177 7.31 21.62 5.88
C ARG A 177 8.70 21.65 5.27
N LYS A 178 8.92 22.45 4.22
CA LYS A 178 10.23 22.60 3.59
C LYS A 178 11.22 23.32 4.50
N HIS A 179 10.79 24.36 5.19
CA HIS A 179 11.61 25.04 6.19
C HIS A 179 12.04 24.05 7.31
N PHE A 180 11.09 23.28 7.84
CA PHE A 180 11.36 22.22 8.82
C PHE A 180 12.38 21.20 8.26
N TRP A 181 12.18 20.73 7.03
CA TRP A 181 13.06 19.77 6.38
C TRP A 181 14.47 20.31 6.17
N SER A 182 14.59 21.56 5.68
CA SER A 182 15.90 22.20 5.46
C SER A 182 16.68 22.37 6.76
N ALA A 183 16.03 22.87 7.81
CA ALA A 183 16.67 23.13 9.10
C ALA A 183 17.05 21.88 9.89
N SER A 184 16.21 20.83 9.81
CA SER A 184 16.34 19.62 10.63
C SER A 184 17.08 18.49 9.92
N VAL A 185 16.94 18.39 8.58
CA VAL A 185 17.38 17.23 7.80
C VAL A 185 18.46 17.57 6.81
N VAL A 186 18.27 18.59 5.95
CA VAL A 186 19.23 18.92 4.87
C VAL A 186 20.55 19.36 5.46
N ASP A 187 20.52 20.34 6.37
CA ASP A 187 21.66 20.77 7.18
C ASP A 187 21.51 20.22 8.60
N ARG A 188 21.56 18.88 8.73
CA ARG A 188 21.32 18.19 9.98
C ARG A 188 22.21 18.71 11.10
N PRO A 189 21.64 19.36 12.13
CA PRO A 189 22.42 19.96 13.20
C PRO A 189 22.98 18.90 14.14
N LYS A 190 24.21 19.16 14.68
CA LYS A 190 24.80 18.34 15.74
C LYS A 190 24.61 18.96 17.12
N THR A 191 24.21 20.21 17.19
CA THR A 191 23.99 20.94 18.43
C THR A 191 22.72 21.78 18.32
N LYS A 192 22.11 22.08 19.46
CA LYS A 192 20.93 22.94 19.53
C LYS A 192 21.21 24.33 18.97
N LYS A 193 22.37 24.92 19.31
CA LYS A 193 22.79 26.22 18.76
C LYS A 193 22.80 26.22 17.22
N LYS A 194 23.38 25.17 16.61
CA LYS A 194 23.39 25.05 15.14
C LYS A 194 22.00 24.87 14.57
N PHE A 195 21.12 24.21 15.31
CA PHE A 195 19.72 24.05 14.91
C PHE A 195 18.97 25.38 14.89
N ASP A 196 19.12 26.20 15.93
CA ASP A 196 18.51 27.52 16.00
C ASP A 196 19.04 28.43 14.88
N GLU A 197 20.35 28.38 14.57
CA GLU A 197 20.94 29.07 13.42
C GLU A 197 20.34 28.59 12.09
N ASN A 198 20.07 27.29 11.93
CA ASN A 198 19.45 26.75 10.72
C ASN A 198 17.98 27.20 10.58
N ILE A 199 17.22 27.21 11.67
CA ILE A 199 15.82 27.70 11.65
C ILE A 199 15.80 29.14 11.13
N ASP A 200 16.68 30.01 11.60
CA ASP A 200 16.75 31.40 11.12
C ASP A 200 17.25 31.50 9.65
N LEU A 201 18.23 30.66 9.28
CA LEU A 201 18.83 30.66 7.93
C LEU A 201 17.80 30.29 6.85
N TYR A 202 16.96 29.29 7.11
CA TYR A 202 16.02 28.72 6.13
C TYR A 202 14.61 29.32 6.21
N ARG A 203 14.37 30.27 7.10
CA ARG A 203 13.03 30.88 7.35
C ARG A 203 12.39 31.49 6.10
N GLY A 204 13.17 31.95 5.13
CA GLY A 204 12.68 32.57 3.89
C GLY A 204 12.46 31.60 2.73
N GLU A 205 12.65 30.30 2.92
CA GLU A 205 12.38 29.33 1.88
C GLU A 205 10.87 29.18 1.63
N GLY A 206 10.49 29.10 0.35
CA GLY A 206 9.12 28.68 -0.02
C GLY A 206 8.84 27.24 0.43
N ASP A 207 7.57 26.88 0.58
CA ASP A 207 7.20 25.52 0.99
C ASP A 207 7.22 24.54 -0.20
N PHE A 208 7.12 23.25 0.10
CA PHE A 208 6.85 22.24 -0.93
C PHE A 208 5.48 22.47 -1.54
N SER A 209 5.35 22.21 -2.85
CA SER A 209 4.04 22.17 -3.47
C SER A 209 3.22 20.97 -2.98
N GLU A 210 1.90 21.05 -3.11
CA GLU A 210 1.02 19.91 -2.75
C GLU A 210 1.39 18.66 -3.56
N GLU A 211 1.72 18.83 -4.85
CA GLU A 211 2.13 17.73 -5.73
C GLU A 211 3.43 17.07 -5.23
N GLU A 212 4.40 17.86 -4.77
CA GLU A 212 5.65 17.33 -4.19
C GLU A 212 5.36 16.51 -2.93
N ILE A 213 4.50 17.00 -2.04
CA ILE A 213 4.13 16.31 -0.80
C ILE A 213 3.43 14.99 -1.11
N ILE A 214 2.46 15.01 -2.02
CA ILE A 214 1.73 13.82 -2.46
C ILE A 214 2.70 12.80 -3.07
N GLN A 215 3.61 13.26 -3.94
CA GLN A 215 4.61 12.40 -4.58
C GLN A 215 5.54 11.76 -3.55
N PHE A 216 6.05 12.54 -2.59
CA PHE A 216 6.93 12.03 -1.54
C PHE A 216 6.25 10.97 -0.70
N GLN A 217 5.04 11.21 -0.22
CA GLN A 217 4.30 10.26 0.60
C GLN A 217 3.97 8.99 -0.18
N THR A 218 3.49 9.13 -1.42
CA THR A 218 3.17 7.99 -2.29
C THR A 218 4.40 7.13 -2.58
N ASP A 219 5.52 7.75 -2.93
CA ASP A 219 6.75 7.04 -3.27
C ASP A 219 7.37 6.32 -2.07
N LEU A 220 7.30 6.93 -0.89
CA LEU A 220 7.93 6.39 0.33
C LEU A 220 7.05 5.40 1.06
N THR A 221 5.74 5.59 1.09
CA THR A 221 4.83 4.76 1.89
C THR A 221 3.99 3.79 1.06
N GLY A 222 3.90 4.01 -0.26
CA GLY A 222 3.03 3.25 -1.15
C GLY A 222 1.54 3.56 -0.97
N VAL A 223 1.20 4.60 -0.20
CA VAL A 223 -0.18 5.02 0.05
C VAL A 223 -0.39 6.41 -0.52
N PHE A 224 -1.39 6.54 -1.38
CA PHE A 224 -1.78 7.86 -1.90
C PHE A 224 -2.53 8.64 -0.80
N PRO A 225 -2.07 9.84 -0.44
CA PRO A 225 -2.67 10.63 0.63
C PRO A 225 -3.92 11.36 0.13
N MET A 226 -5.02 10.64 -0.05
CA MET A 226 -6.28 11.16 -0.61
C MET A 226 -6.76 12.43 0.10
N SER A 227 -6.62 12.51 1.41
CA SER A 227 -7.06 13.65 2.23
C SER A 227 -6.35 14.96 1.91
N LEU A 228 -5.16 14.91 1.27
CA LEU A 228 -4.45 16.11 0.82
C LEU A 228 -4.98 16.64 -0.52
N VAL A 229 -5.67 15.80 -1.29
CA VAL A 229 -6.16 16.16 -2.63
C VAL A 229 -7.65 16.48 -2.62
N VAL A 230 -8.42 15.64 -1.91
CA VAL A 230 -9.88 15.79 -1.81
C VAL A 230 -10.26 15.73 -0.35
N GLY A 231 -10.49 16.90 0.24
CA GLY A 231 -10.92 17.00 1.62
C GLY A 231 -12.36 16.48 1.84
N PRO A 232 -12.74 16.18 3.10
CA PRO A 232 -14.08 15.68 3.42
C PRO A 232 -15.20 16.60 2.95
N GLU A 233 -14.99 17.91 3.01
CA GLU A 233 -15.95 18.92 2.54
C GLU A 233 -16.20 18.84 1.05
N MET A 234 -15.15 18.64 0.24
CA MET A 234 -15.26 18.48 -1.20
C MET A 234 -15.99 17.17 -1.57
N ILE A 235 -15.70 16.08 -0.86
CA ILE A 235 -16.41 14.81 -1.06
C ILE A 235 -17.90 14.99 -0.74
N GLN A 236 -18.23 15.72 0.31
CA GLN A 236 -19.62 15.98 0.67
C GLN A 236 -20.32 16.87 -0.38
N ASP A 237 -19.66 17.92 -0.87
CA ASP A 237 -20.18 18.79 -1.94
C ASP A 237 -20.45 18.01 -3.24
N LEU A 238 -19.55 17.07 -3.60
CA LEU A 238 -19.75 16.20 -4.77
C LEU A 238 -20.94 15.26 -4.59
N ARG A 239 -21.13 14.70 -3.39
CA ARG A 239 -22.29 13.87 -3.05
C ARG A 239 -23.60 14.68 -3.11
N ASP A 240 -23.62 15.87 -2.55
CA ASP A 240 -24.77 16.76 -2.56
C ASP A 240 -25.16 17.17 -3.99
N LYS A 241 -24.19 17.22 -4.90
CA LYS A 241 -24.40 17.48 -6.33
C LYS A 241 -24.70 16.22 -7.16
N TYR A 242 -24.85 15.07 -6.53
CA TYR A 242 -25.07 13.76 -7.18
C TYR A 242 -23.97 13.40 -8.21
N ILE A 243 -22.74 13.76 -7.94
CA ILE A 243 -21.56 13.39 -8.75
C ILE A 243 -20.86 12.22 -8.03
N PRO A 244 -21.08 10.97 -8.46
CA PRO A 244 -20.48 9.81 -7.82
C PRO A 244 -18.98 9.69 -8.15
N PRO A 245 -18.20 8.98 -7.32
CA PRO A 245 -16.86 8.57 -7.69
C PRO A 245 -16.89 7.60 -8.88
N ILE A 246 -15.78 7.48 -9.61
CA ILE A 246 -15.74 6.63 -10.81
C ILE A 246 -15.98 5.14 -10.49
N SER A 247 -15.64 4.68 -9.31
CA SER A 247 -15.92 3.31 -8.84
C SER A 247 -17.40 2.98 -8.70
N GLU A 248 -18.24 4.02 -8.53
CA GLU A 248 -19.70 3.91 -8.46
C GLU A 248 -20.38 4.30 -9.79
N PHE A 249 -19.58 4.51 -10.85
CA PHE A 249 -20.11 4.93 -12.15
C PHE A 249 -20.88 3.78 -12.82
N ASP A 250 -22.11 4.06 -13.25
CA ASP A 250 -22.97 3.14 -14.00
C ASP A 250 -23.30 3.74 -15.37
N GLU A 251 -23.62 2.89 -16.35
CA GLU A 251 -23.94 3.30 -17.73
C GLU A 251 -25.10 4.31 -17.84
N GLY A 252 -25.93 4.40 -16.79
CA GLY A 252 -27.01 5.38 -16.67
C GLY A 252 -26.59 6.78 -16.23
N LEU A 253 -25.37 6.94 -15.72
CA LEU A 253 -24.85 8.20 -15.19
C LEU A 253 -24.09 8.97 -16.28
N GLN A 254 -24.27 10.30 -16.29
CA GLN A 254 -23.62 11.17 -17.28
C GLN A 254 -22.31 11.78 -16.80
N ILE A 255 -22.04 11.74 -15.48
CA ILE A 255 -20.91 12.40 -14.85
C ILE A 255 -20.42 11.59 -13.65
N CYS A 256 -19.11 11.53 -13.49
CA CYS A 256 -18.43 11.01 -12.28
C CYS A 256 -17.21 11.86 -12.01
N TRP A 257 -16.59 11.69 -10.84
CA TRP A 257 -15.33 12.33 -10.50
C TRP A 257 -14.22 11.30 -10.27
N PHE A 258 -13.00 11.69 -10.55
CA PHE A 258 -11.79 10.92 -10.27
C PHE A 258 -10.57 11.84 -10.23
N ILE A 259 -9.47 11.35 -9.68
CA ILE A 259 -8.16 11.99 -9.69
C ILE A 259 -7.25 11.20 -10.64
N PRO A 260 -6.71 11.80 -11.70
CA PRO A 260 -5.77 11.12 -12.59
C PRO A 260 -4.43 10.94 -11.89
N ARG A 261 -3.92 9.71 -11.84
CA ARG A 261 -2.59 9.37 -11.31
C ARG A 261 -1.54 9.30 -12.41
N LYS A 262 -1.94 8.74 -13.56
CA LYS A 262 -1.02 8.52 -14.67
C LYS A 262 -1.74 8.53 -15.99
N ILE A 263 -1.10 9.08 -16.99
CA ILE A 263 -1.56 9.11 -18.37
C ILE A 263 -0.58 8.30 -19.21
N ILE A 264 -1.04 7.19 -19.79
CA ILE A 264 -0.21 6.28 -20.57
C ILE A 264 -0.61 6.37 -22.03
N PRO A 265 0.20 6.98 -22.91
CA PRO A 265 -0.08 7.02 -24.34
C PRO A 265 0.08 5.63 -24.95
N LYS A 266 -0.86 5.25 -25.77
CA LYS A 266 -0.91 3.97 -26.50
C LYS A 266 -1.31 4.18 -27.94
N LYS A 267 -1.02 3.19 -28.79
CA LYS A 267 -1.50 3.14 -30.17
C LYS A 267 -2.28 1.87 -30.42
N THR A 268 -3.40 1.98 -31.09
CA THR A 268 -4.15 0.82 -31.58
C THR A 268 -3.36 0.09 -32.65
N LYS A 269 -3.73 -1.17 -32.97
CA LYS A 269 -3.15 -1.93 -34.10
C LYS A 269 -3.32 -1.22 -35.47
N LYS A 270 -4.28 -0.28 -35.56
CA LYS A 270 -4.55 0.53 -36.76
C LYS A 270 -3.85 1.91 -36.72
N GLY A 271 -2.94 2.14 -35.75
CA GLY A 271 -2.15 3.38 -35.65
C GLY A 271 -2.86 4.59 -35.04
N LYS A 272 -4.10 4.45 -34.52
CA LYS A 272 -4.79 5.54 -33.80
C LYS A 272 -4.22 5.67 -32.40
N ASP A 273 -3.93 6.91 -32.00
CA ASP A 273 -3.54 7.23 -30.64
C ASP A 273 -4.72 7.12 -29.69
N TYR A 274 -4.47 6.61 -28.47
CA TYR A 274 -5.37 6.62 -27.33
C TYR A 274 -4.56 6.68 -26.04
N TRP A 275 -5.20 7.04 -24.94
CA TRP A 275 -4.59 7.12 -23.62
C TRP A 275 -5.30 6.19 -22.66
N ILE A 276 -4.52 5.52 -21.83
CA ILE A 276 -5.03 4.84 -20.64
C ILE A 276 -4.79 5.80 -19.48
N LEU A 277 -5.85 6.08 -18.73
CA LEU A 277 -5.79 6.85 -17.50
C LEU A 277 -5.82 5.88 -16.33
N GLU A 278 -4.77 5.88 -15.51
CA GLU A 278 -4.84 5.30 -14.18
C GLU A 278 -5.43 6.38 -13.27
N VAL A 279 -6.56 6.09 -12.66
CA VAL A 279 -7.33 7.05 -11.87
C VAL A 279 -7.63 6.50 -10.49
N ILE A 280 -7.90 7.38 -9.54
CA ILE A 280 -8.25 7.03 -8.16
C ILE A 280 -9.39 7.93 -7.70
N ASP A 281 -10.24 7.44 -6.84
CA ASP A 281 -11.31 8.18 -6.19
C ASP A 281 -11.36 7.97 -4.68
N SER A 282 -12.45 8.35 -4.01
CA SER A 282 -12.62 8.17 -2.56
C SER A 282 -12.57 6.70 -2.11
N ASN A 283 -12.87 5.76 -3.01
CA ASN A 283 -12.85 4.33 -2.75
C ASN A 283 -11.50 3.69 -3.15
N ASN A 284 -10.58 4.49 -3.71
CA ASN A 284 -9.25 4.08 -4.21
C ASN A 284 -9.27 2.96 -5.27
N GLU A 285 -10.30 2.84 -6.07
CA GLU A 285 -10.28 2.00 -7.26
C GLU A 285 -9.46 2.69 -8.36
N THR A 286 -8.57 1.92 -9.01
CA THR A 286 -7.71 2.36 -10.11
C THR A 286 -8.19 1.81 -11.44
#